data_2c83bdbdf32c6db62c690cd8e3eee0ea
#
_entry.id   2c83bdbdf32c6db62c690cd8e3eee0ea
#
_cell.length_a   1.000
_cell.length_b   1.000
_cell.length_c   1.000
_cell.angle_alpha   90.00
_cell.angle_beta   90.00
_cell.angle_gamma   90.00
#
_symmetry.space_group_name_H-M   'P 1'
#
loop_
_entity.id
_entity.type
_entity.pdbx_description
1 polymer ?
#
loop_
_entity_poly.entity_id
_entity_poly.type
_entity_poly.pdbx_seq_one_letter_code
_entity_poly.pdbx_strand_id
1 'polypeptide(L)'
;MRTMGTDMPILHRGRRRAQRAFALGLLLIAANALSAHALAGSILFIGNSFTFAYGSPVRYYRPDTVTDLNGSGQGGVPALFKSFTAQAGLSYDVFMETEPGVGIDWHLDHKLDVLGQRSWDSVVMHGFSTLDPKKPGDPTILITSVRQMAEFLHAKNSAAEIRVMATWPRADQTYEPKGAWYGKPIEAMARDVRDGYNRAAEAPGIKGVVPVGDAWVRAMRTGIADPNPYDGIDAGKVNLWTYDGYHASTYGYYLQALVIFGSVTGKDPRTLGPTECSGFELGLSAAQAGALQQVAFDQLAAEGAMNAAAPKPHNNPTIASKCAVAH
;
A
#
# COMPACT_ATOMS: atom_id res chain seq x y z
N MET A 1 -12.04 7.49 -100.13
CA MET A 1 -12.91 8.42 -99.42
C MET A 1 -12.70 8.21 -97.88
N ARG A 2 -12.31 9.25 -97.18
CA ARG A 2 -11.87 9.27 -95.80
C ARG A 2 -13.06 9.07 -94.83
N THR A 3 -12.86 8.35 -93.74
CA THR A 3 -13.45 8.74 -92.47
C THR A 3 -12.51 8.34 -91.30
N MET A 4 -12.26 9.33 -90.52
CA MET A 4 -11.49 9.31 -89.27
C MET A 4 -12.21 8.55 -88.18
N GLY A 5 -11.48 7.79 -87.34
CA GLY A 5 -11.94 7.24 -86.08
C GLY A 5 -11.00 7.73 -84.95
N THR A 6 -11.54 8.44 -84.08
CA THR A 6 -10.86 9.06 -82.89
C THR A 6 -10.73 8.06 -81.78
N ASP A 7 -9.50 7.76 -81.38
CA ASP A 7 -9.21 7.06 -80.11
C ASP A 7 -9.27 8.00 -78.89
N MET A 8 -9.98 7.59 -77.90
CA MET A 8 -10.01 8.25 -76.52
C MET A 8 -9.37 7.32 -75.54
N PRO A 9 -8.36 7.73 -74.77
CA PRO A 9 -7.87 6.95 -73.62
C PRO A 9 -8.57 7.39 -72.35
N ILE A 10 -9.30 6.48 -71.74
CA ILE A 10 -9.97 6.71 -70.44
C ILE A 10 -9.37 5.85 -69.34
N LEU A 11 -8.88 6.57 -68.29
CA LEU A 11 -8.87 6.19 -66.86
C LEU A 11 -8.11 4.96 -66.36
N HIS A 12 -6.86 5.21 -66.02
CA HIS A 12 -6.15 4.38 -64.98
C HIS A 12 -5.54 5.19 -63.82
N ARG A 13 -6.12 6.35 -63.44
CA ARG A 13 -5.59 7.17 -62.33
C ARG A 13 -6.32 7.04 -61.00
N GLY A 14 -7.46 6.34 -60.95
CA GLY A 14 -8.30 6.29 -59.71
C GLY A 14 -7.94 5.19 -58.71
N ARG A 15 -7.37 4.06 -59.16
CA ARG A 15 -7.15 2.90 -58.25
C ARG A 15 -5.93 3.00 -57.35
N ARG A 16 -4.90 3.76 -57.72
CA ARG A 16 -3.67 3.86 -56.89
C ARG A 16 -3.79 4.83 -55.67
N ARG A 17 -4.74 5.77 -55.67
CA ARG A 17 -4.96 6.68 -54.55
C ARG A 17 -5.79 6.05 -53.44
N ALA A 18 -6.74 5.18 -53.75
CA ALA A 18 -7.55 4.47 -52.76
C ALA A 18 -6.75 3.43 -51.95
N GLN A 19 -5.79 2.73 -52.60
CA GLN A 19 -4.95 1.75 -51.90
C GLN A 19 -3.91 2.39 -50.97
N ARG A 20 -3.43 3.61 -51.27
CA ARG A 20 -2.52 4.33 -50.34
C ARG A 20 -3.23 4.94 -49.11
N ALA A 21 -4.48 5.35 -49.25
CA ALA A 21 -5.29 5.85 -48.14
C ALA A 21 -5.69 4.72 -47.17
N PHE A 22 -5.93 3.50 -47.66
CA PHE A 22 -6.26 2.33 -46.83
C PHE A 22 -5.03 1.81 -46.06
N ALA A 23 -3.84 1.85 -46.64
CA ALA A 23 -2.60 1.43 -45.96
C ALA A 23 -2.15 2.41 -44.84
N LEU A 24 -2.37 3.73 -45.03
CA LEU A 24 -2.09 4.72 -44.00
C LEU A 24 -3.10 4.65 -42.83
N GLY A 25 -4.36 4.33 -43.10
CA GLY A 25 -5.38 4.17 -42.05
C GLY A 25 -5.14 2.97 -41.16
N LEU A 26 -4.65 1.85 -41.69
CA LEU A 26 -4.28 0.65 -40.94
C LEU A 26 -3.01 0.82 -40.11
N LEU A 27 -2.04 1.61 -40.55
CA LEU A 27 -0.85 1.93 -39.74
C LEU A 27 -1.16 2.85 -38.55
N LEU A 28 -2.13 3.77 -38.67
CA LEU A 28 -2.55 4.66 -37.58
C LEU A 28 -3.39 3.93 -36.53
N ILE A 29 -4.13 2.88 -36.88
CA ILE A 29 -4.90 2.08 -35.90
C ILE A 29 -3.98 1.09 -35.18
N ALA A 30 -2.92 0.59 -35.78
CA ALA A 30 -1.94 -0.27 -35.12
C ALA A 30 -1.04 0.47 -34.14
N ALA A 31 -0.85 1.78 -34.29
CA ALA A 31 -0.04 2.59 -33.34
C ALA A 31 -0.75 2.92 -32.04
N ASN A 32 -2.08 2.78 -31.94
CA ASN A 32 -2.83 3.03 -30.70
C ASN A 32 -3.05 1.79 -29.81
N ALA A 33 -2.57 0.62 -30.22
CA ALA A 33 -2.67 -0.63 -29.46
C ALA A 33 -1.39 -0.96 -28.65
N LEU A 34 -0.40 -0.09 -28.64
CA LEU A 34 0.63 -0.13 -27.60
C LEU A 34 0.01 0.45 -26.33
N SER A 35 -0.78 -0.37 -25.64
CA SER A 35 -1.09 -0.15 -24.24
C SER A 35 0.24 0.12 -23.56
N ALA A 36 0.45 1.35 -23.10
CA ALA A 36 1.54 1.63 -22.19
C ALA A 36 1.35 0.68 -20.99
N HIS A 37 2.07 -0.43 -21.01
CA HIS A 37 2.25 -1.21 -19.80
C HIS A 37 2.92 -0.22 -18.86
N ALA A 38 2.17 0.27 -17.86
CA ALA A 38 2.75 1.03 -16.77
C ALA A 38 3.93 0.17 -16.30
N LEU A 39 5.14 0.75 -16.34
CA LEU A 39 6.34 0.06 -15.87
C LEU A 39 6.03 -0.51 -14.50
N ALA A 40 6.16 -1.81 -14.36
CA ALA A 40 5.95 -2.48 -13.09
C ALA A 40 7.00 -1.93 -12.12
N GLY A 41 6.56 -1.15 -11.13
CA GLY A 41 7.43 -0.69 -10.07
C GLY A 41 7.70 -1.82 -9.09
N SER A 42 8.93 -1.93 -8.59
CA SER A 42 9.24 -2.82 -7.47
C SER A 42 8.98 -2.10 -6.15
N ILE A 43 8.38 -2.81 -5.19
CA ILE A 43 8.24 -2.31 -3.83
C ILE A 43 8.75 -3.34 -2.82
N LEU A 44 9.58 -2.89 -1.89
CA LEU A 44 10.08 -3.68 -0.78
C LEU A 44 9.45 -3.22 0.54
N PHE A 45 8.93 -4.18 1.30
CA PHE A 45 8.50 -3.97 2.68
C PHE A 45 9.56 -4.52 3.62
N ILE A 46 10.10 -3.67 4.51
CA ILE A 46 11.05 -4.05 5.55
C ILE A 46 10.38 -3.87 6.90
N GLY A 47 10.33 -4.92 7.73
CA GLY A 47 9.67 -4.81 9.02
C GLY A 47 9.67 -6.09 9.85
N ASN A 48 8.61 -6.26 10.61
CA ASN A 48 8.48 -7.37 11.55
C ASN A 48 7.06 -7.97 11.51
N SER A 49 6.58 -8.49 12.65
CA SER A 49 5.24 -9.08 12.78
C SER A 49 4.11 -8.15 12.33
N PHE A 50 4.31 -6.85 12.30
CA PHE A 50 3.33 -5.87 11.82
C PHE A 50 3.26 -5.81 10.28
N THR A 51 4.27 -6.29 9.59
CA THR A 51 4.27 -6.40 8.12
C THR A 51 3.73 -7.75 7.67
N PHE A 52 4.22 -8.87 8.25
CA PHE A 52 3.71 -10.19 7.87
C PHE A 52 2.38 -10.56 8.54
N ALA A 53 1.79 -9.66 9.33
CA ALA A 53 0.45 -9.75 9.90
C ALA A 53 0.26 -10.89 10.91
N TYR A 54 1.12 -10.97 11.93
CA TYR A 54 1.00 -11.95 13.00
C TYR A 54 -0.38 -11.88 13.70
N GLY A 55 -0.90 -13.05 14.05
CA GLY A 55 -2.16 -13.17 14.80
C GLY A 55 -3.44 -12.98 13.97
N SER A 56 -3.32 -12.77 12.66
CA SER A 56 -4.46 -12.53 11.77
C SER A 56 -4.42 -13.46 10.54
N PRO A 57 -5.57 -13.83 9.94
CA PRO A 57 -5.64 -14.53 8.66
C PRO A 57 -4.91 -13.81 7.53
N VAL A 58 -4.72 -12.49 7.62
CA VAL A 58 -3.95 -11.69 6.66
C VAL A 58 -2.53 -12.23 6.46
N ARG A 59 -1.94 -12.86 7.48
CA ARG A 59 -0.61 -13.48 7.39
C ARG A 59 -0.45 -14.42 6.21
N TYR A 60 -1.49 -15.19 5.91
CA TYR A 60 -1.49 -16.21 4.86
C TYR A 60 -2.34 -15.80 3.65
N TYR A 61 -2.72 -14.54 3.57
CA TYR A 61 -3.47 -14.01 2.45
C TYR A 61 -2.60 -13.97 1.20
N ARG A 62 -2.97 -14.70 0.15
CA ARG A 62 -2.35 -14.74 -1.19
C ARG A 62 -0.81 -14.68 -1.18
N PRO A 63 -0.11 -15.58 -0.45
CA PRO A 63 1.34 -15.51 -0.27
C PRO A 63 2.12 -15.69 -1.58
N ASP A 64 1.53 -16.34 -2.57
CA ASP A 64 2.05 -16.53 -3.93
C ASP A 64 2.11 -15.25 -4.78
N THR A 65 1.43 -14.19 -4.35
CA THR A 65 1.45 -12.88 -5.03
C THR A 65 2.57 -11.95 -4.56
N VAL A 66 3.34 -12.36 -3.55
CA VAL A 66 4.44 -11.63 -2.93
C VAL A 66 5.70 -12.47 -2.95
N THR A 67 6.84 -11.87 -3.23
CA THR A 67 8.14 -12.52 -3.01
C THR A 67 8.57 -12.31 -1.56
N ASP A 68 8.32 -13.32 -0.72
CA ASP A 68 8.85 -13.36 0.65
C ASP A 68 10.32 -13.76 0.61
N LEU A 69 11.20 -12.81 0.88
CA LEU A 69 12.66 -13.00 0.80
C LEU A 69 13.22 -13.93 1.89
N ASN A 70 12.40 -14.24 2.89
CA ASN A 70 12.75 -15.21 3.94
C ASN A 70 12.26 -16.64 3.61
N GLY A 71 11.42 -16.81 2.58
CA GLY A 71 10.85 -18.10 2.20
C GLY A 71 9.88 -18.67 3.23
N SER A 72 9.27 -17.83 4.06
CA SER A 72 8.36 -18.25 5.14
C SER A 72 6.93 -18.53 4.65
N GLY A 73 6.63 -18.25 3.37
CA GLY A 73 5.32 -18.48 2.76
C GLY A 73 4.22 -17.55 3.32
N GLN A 74 4.57 -16.30 3.59
CA GLN A 74 3.67 -15.31 4.15
C GLN A 74 3.29 -14.26 3.10
N GLY A 75 2.01 -13.83 3.09
CA GLY A 75 1.54 -12.74 2.24
C GLY A 75 1.49 -11.40 2.98
N GLY A 76 0.82 -11.39 4.12
CA GLY A 76 0.77 -10.23 5.01
C GLY A 76 0.15 -8.98 4.40
N VAL A 77 0.52 -7.85 4.95
CA VAL A 77 0.14 -6.53 4.44
C VAL A 77 0.64 -6.29 3.00
N PRO A 78 1.84 -6.78 2.59
CA PRO A 78 2.28 -6.71 1.20
C PRO A 78 1.32 -7.36 0.20
N ALA A 79 0.70 -8.49 0.53
CA ALA A 79 -0.29 -9.13 -0.34
C ALA A 79 -1.61 -8.34 -0.44
N LEU A 80 -2.03 -7.66 0.63
CA LEU A 80 -3.14 -6.70 0.57
C LEU A 80 -2.80 -5.54 -0.37
N PHE A 81 -1.62 -4.95 -0.23
CA PHE A 81 -1.14 -3.90 -1.13
C PHE A 81 -1.13 -4.38 -2.59
N LYS A 82 -0.61 -5.58 -2.86
CA LYS A 82 -0.62 -6.19 -4.20
C LYS A 82 -2.03 -6.32 -4.75
N SER A 83 -2.96 -6.80 -3.93
CA SER A 83 -4.37 -6.93 -4.33
C SER A 83 -5.01 -5.57 -4.64
N PHE A 84 -4.78 -4.55 -3.81
CA PHE A 84 -5.31 -3.20 -4.04
C PHE A 84 -4.75 -2.57 -5.31
N THR A 85 -3.43 -2.69 -5.53
CA THR A 85 -2.79 -2.12 -6.72
C THR A 85 -3.28 -2.81 -7.99
N ALA A 86 -3.42 -4.14 -8.00
CA ALA A 86 -3.98 -4.88 -9.12
C ALA A 86 -5.42 -4.45 -9.44
N GLN A 87 -6.28 -4.31 -8.42
CA GLN A 87 -7.65 -3.82 -8.58
C GLN A 87 -7.73 -2.37 -9.08
N ALA A 88 -6.72 -1.55 -8.74
CA ALA A 88 -6.59 -0.18 -9.23
C ALA A 88 -5.93 -0.07 -10.62
N GLY A 89 -5.62 -1.19 -11.28
CA GLY A 89 -4.97 -1.24 -12.58
C GLY A 89 -3.49 -0.84 -12.56
N LEU A 90 -2.84 -0.97 -11.39
CA LEU A 90 -1.43 -0.70 -11.21
C LEU A 90 -0.65 -2.03 -11.15
N SER A 91 0.56 -2.02 -11.72
CA SER A 91 1.46 -3.17 -11.67
C SER A 91 2.60 -2.91 -10.70
N TYR A 92 2.75 -3.78 -9.70
CA TYR A 92 3.85 -3.78 -8.74
C TYR A 92 4.42 -5.18 -8.58
N ASP A 93 5.74 -5.30 -8.58
CA ASP A 93 6.42 -6.47 -8.06
C ASP A 93 6.64 -6.26 -6.56
N VAL A 94 5.97 -7.04 -5.74
CA VAL A 94 5.93 -6.84 -4.28
C VAL A 94 6.85 -7.82 -3.58
N PHE A 95 7.72 -7.29 -2.74
CA PHE A 95 8.72 -8.03 -1.98
C PHE A 95 8.60 -7.72 -0.49
N MET A 96 8.97 -8.68 0.34
CA MET A 96 8.93 -8.56 1.78
C MET A 96 10.19 -9.17 2.40
N GLU A 97 10.84 -8.44 3.30
CA GLU A 97 11.86 -8.93 4.22
C GLU A 97 11.43 -8.60 5.64
N THR A 98 11.22 -9.60 6.46
CA THR A 98 10.67 -9.44 7.82
C THR A 98 11.26 -10.42 8.80
N GLU A 99 11.47 -9.95 10.06
CA GLU A 99 11.85 -10.79 11.18
C GLU A 99 10.99 -10.44 12.40
N PRO A 100 10.45 -11.42 13.14
CA PRO A 100 9.64 -11.14 14.33
C PRO A 100 10.37 -10.34 15.41
N GLY A 101 9.72 -9.28 15.92
CA GLY A 101 10.20 -8.58 17.13
C GLY A 101 11.45 -7.73 16.98
N VAL A 102 11.87 -7.41 15.75
CA VAL A 102 13.07 -6.61 15.49
C VAL A 102 12.76 -5.22 14.94
N GLY A 103 13.76 -4.34 14.97
CA GLY A 103 13.74 -3.02 14.33
C GLY A 103 14.59 -2.99 13.05
N ILE A 104 14.67 -1.81 12.43
CA ILE A 104 15.47 -1.59 11.21
C ILE A 104 16.97 -1.83 11.47
N ASP A 105 17.45 -1.55 12.67
CA ASP A 105 18.81 -1.82 13.13
C ASP A 105 19.21 -3.29 12.95
N TRP A 106 18.34 -4.21 13.30
CA TRP A 106 18.60 -5.63 13.12
C TRP A 106 18.74 -6.02 11.62
N HIS A 107 17.88 -5.45 10.75
CA HIS A 107 17.96 -5.69 9.31
C HIS A 107 19.27 -5.16 8.70
N LEU A 108 19.77 -4.02 9.20
CA LEU A 108 21.08 -3.49 8.83
C LEU A 108 22.22 -4.45 9.20
N ASP A 109 22.14 -5.07 10.38
CA ASP A 109 23.19 -5.95 10.86
C ASP A 109 23.17 -7.35 10.20
N HIS A 110 22.00 -7.82 9.71
CA HIS A 110 21.82 -9.22 9.34
C HIS A 110 21.35 -9.47 7.91
N LYS A 111 20.83 -8.46 7.20
CA LYS A 111 20.08 -8.67 5.95
C LYS A 111 20.53 -7.79 4.77
N LEU A 112 21.66 -7.10 4.89
CA LEU A 112 22.13 -6.21 3.81
C LEU A 112 22.34 -6.93 2.48
N ASP A 113 22.79 -8.19 2.50
CA ASP A 113 22.95 -8.99 1.28
C ASP A 113 21.60 -9.26 0.60
N VAL A 114 20.57 -9.57 1.38
CA VAL A 114 19.21 -9.81 0.89
C VAL A 114 18.59 -8.52 0.38
N LEU A 115 18.70 -7.44 1.16
CA LEU A 115 18.14 -6.12 0.81
C LEU A 115 18.87 -5.49 -0.39
N GLY A 116 20.14 -5.78 -0.57
CA GLY A 116 20.99 -5.23 -1.63
C GLY A 116 21.05 -6.05 -2.92
N GLN A 117 20.29 -7.17 -3.02
CA GLN A 117 20.36 -8.07 -4.19
C GLN A 117 19.81 -7.45 -5.47
N ARG A 118 19.03 -6.38 -5.35
CA ARG A 118 18.51 -5.60 -6.48
C ARG A 118 18.27 -4.14 -6.10
N SER A 119 18.03 -3.29 -7.11
CA SER A 119 17.54 -1.92 -6.91
C SER A 119 16.03 -1.92 -6.73
N TRP A 120 15.54 -1.21 -5.73
CA TRP A 120 14.12 -1.08 -5.42
C TRP A 120 13.61 0.29 -5.87
N ASP A 121 12.40 0.37 -6.45
CA ASP A 121 11.81 1.65 -6.85
C ASP A 121 11.10 2.32 -5.68
N SER A 122 10.48 1.51 -4.81
CA SER A 122 9.82 1.98 -3.59
C SER A 122 10.18 1.10 -2.41
N VAL A 123 10.26 1.70 -1.23
CA VAL A 123 10.47 0.98 0.04
C VAL A 123 9.53 1.55 1.09
N VAL A 124 8.87 0.66 1.85
CA VAL A 124 8.13 1.00 3.06
C VAL A 124 8.75 0.24 4.22
N MET A 125 9.23 0.94 5.24
CA MET A 125 9.89 0.31 6.38
C MET A 125 9.39 0.85 7.71
N HIS A 126 9.49 0.03 8.77
CA HIS A 126 9.20 0.44 10.12
C HIS A 126 10.09 -0.28 11.13
N GLY A 127 10.28 0.35 12.28
CA GLY A 127 11.05 -0.19 13.40
C GLY A 127 10.16 -0.81 14.49
N PHE A 128 10.64 -0.74 15.72
CA PHE A 128 9.89 -1.19 16.90
C PHE A 128 8.63 -0.35 17.13
N SER A 129 7.54 -1.01 17.54
CA SER A 129 6.25 -0.35 17.81
C SER A 129 6.28 0.61 19.01
N THR A 130 7.26 0.45 19.89
CA THR A 130 7.52 1.35 21.05
C THR A 130 8.68 2.32 20.80
N LEU A 131 9.18 2.42 19.56
CA LEU A 131 10.38 3.14 19.11
C LEU A 131 11.68 2.49 19.62
N ASP A 132 11.78 2.16 20.88
CA ASP A 132 12.85 1.40 21.53
C ASP A 132 12.23 0.37 22.49
N PRO A 133 12.57 -0.92 22.40
CA PRO A 133 12.02 -1.95 23.28
C PRO A 133 12.52 -1.86 24.72
N LYS A 134 13.67 -1.22 24.95
CA LYS A 134 14.28 -1.04 26.29
C LYS A 134 13.95 0.32 26.91
N LYS A 135 13.66 1.32 26.06
CA LYS A 135 13.30 2.69 26.45
C LYS A 135 12.10 3.17 25.62
N PRO A 136 10.88 2.66 25.93
CA PRO A 136 9.70 2.99 25.15
C PRO A 136 9.51 4.51 25.01
N GLY A 137 9.28 4.98 23.79
CA GLY A 137 9.18 6.40 23.44
C GLY A 137 10.49 7.06 23.01
N ASP A 138 11.65 6.43 23.18
CA ASP A 138 12.93 6.96 22.69
C ASP A 138 13.13 6.63 21.21
N PRO A 139 13.17 7.62 20.29
CA PRO A 139 13.30 7.36 18.84
C PRO A 139 14.75 7.23 18.37
N THR A 140 15.74 7.22 19.26
CA THR A 140 17.17 7.29 18.89
C THR A 140 17.58 6.14 17.96
N ILE A 141 17.17 4.90 18.28
CA ILE A 141 17.47 3.72 17.44
C ILE A 141 16.80 3.89 16.07
N LEU A 142 15.53 4.29 16.04
CA LEU A 142 14.79 4.48 14.80
C LEU A 142 15.45 5.53 13.90
N ILE A 143 15.77 6.71 14.45
CA ILE A 143 16.38 7.82 13.70
C ILE A 143 17.71 7.38 13.07
N THR A 144 18.54 6.69 13.85
CA THR A 144 19.84 6.23 13.38
C THR A 144 19.72 5.18 12.29
N SER A 145 18.89 4.16 12.51
CA SER A 145 18.74 3.03 11.59
C SER A 145 18.00 3.43 10.30
N VAL A 146 17.02 4.34 10.36
CA VAL A 146 16.35 4.87 9.17
C VAL A 146 17.34 5.58 8.27
N ARG A 147 18.20 6.45 8.82
CA ARG A 147 19.22 7.14 8.04
C ARG A 147 20.19 6.17 7.37
N GLN A 148 20.73 5.20 8.11
CA GLN A 148 21.66 4.22 7.57
C GLN A 148 21.01 3.35 6.49
N MET A 149 19.76 2.91 6.68
CA MET A 149 19.03 2.13 5.69
C MET A 149 18.74 2.95 4.43
N ALA A 150 18.36 4.21 4.57
CA ALA A 150 18.15 5.10 3.44
C ALA A 150 19.44 5.31 2.63
N GLU A 151 20.57 5.55 3.28
CA GLU A 151 21.89 5.66 2.64
C GLU A 151 22.24 4.37 1.87
N PHE A 152 22.04 3.22 2.49
CA PHE A 152 22.29 1.91 1.85
C PHE A 152 21.42 1.69 0.60
N LEU A 153 20.12 1.94 0.71
CA LEU A 153 19.16 1.74 -0.39
C LEU A 153 19.40 2.74 -1.54
N HIS A 154 19.68 4.01 -1.22
CA HIS A 154 19.97 5.02 -2.23
C HIS A 154 21.32 4.80 -2.94
N ALA A 155 22.28 4.15 -2.29
CA ALA A 155 23.51 3.71 -2.97
C ALA A 155 23.24 2.66 -4.07
N LYS A 156 22.11 1.92 -3.98
CA LYS A 156 21.67 0.97 -5.01
C LYS A 156 20.75 1.59 -6.06
N ASN A 157 19.88 2.52 -5.65
CA ASN A 157 19.00 3.29 -6.51
C ASN A 157 18.75 4.67 -5.91
N SER A 158 19.42 5.69 -6.41
CA SER A 158 19.29 7.08 -5.93
C SER A 158 17.89 7.69 -6.15
N ALA A 159 17.07 7.07 -7.00
CA ALA A 159 15.70 7.49 -7.27
C ALA A 159 14.66 6.71 -6.43
N ALA A 160 15.08 5.80 -5.55
CA ALA A 160 14.17 5.03 -4.71
C ALA A 160 13.28 5.94 -3.84
N GLU A 161 11.98 5.71 -3.86
CA GLU A 161 11.05 6.39 -2.96
C GLU A 161 10.93 5.64 -1.63
N ILE A 162 11.65 6.09 -0.62
CA ILE A 162 11.68 5.45 0.70
C ILE A 162 10.72 6.17 1.64
N ARG A 163 9.81 5.41 2.25
CA ARG A 163 8.87 5.89 3.28
C ARG A 163 9.05 5.12 4.57
N VAL A 164 8.89 5.79 5.69
CA VAL A 164 8.81 5.18 7.01
C VAL A 164 7.36 5.11 7.46
N MET A 165 6.94 4.00 8.06
CA MET A 165 5.56 3.79 8.49
C MET A 165 5.45 3.94 10.00
N ALA A 166 4.76 4.99 10.45
CA ALA A 166 4.40 5.16 11.85
C ALA A 166 3.37 4.10 12.25
N THR A 167 3.74 3.24 13.20
CA THR A 167 2.90 2.13 13.66
C THR A 167 1.76 2.61 14.56
N TRP A 168 0.79 1.76 14.79
CA TRP A 168 -0.38 2.05 15.64
C TRP A 168 -0.07 2.02 17.13
N PRO A 169 -0.88 2.71 17.95
CA PRO A 169 -0.78 2.61 19.40
C PRO A 169 -1.22 1.22 19.87
N ARG A 170 -0.53 0.68 20.83
CA ARG A 170 -0.78 -0.66 21.39
C ARG A 170 -1.66 -0.57 22.62
N ALA A 171 -2.74 -1.33 22.64
CA ALA A 171 -3.66 -1.38 23.77
C ALA A 171 -2.99 -1.95 25.03
N ASP A 172 -2.13 -2.98 24.90
CA ASP A 172 -1.36 -3.55 26.02
C ASP A 172 -0.40 -2.53 26.65
N GLN A 173 0.13 -1.58 25.89
CA GLN A 173 0.99 -0.53 26.42
C GLN A 173 0.23 0.61 27.11
N THR A 174 -1.06 0.74 26.83
CA THR A 174 -1.88 1.85 27.33
C THR A 174 -2.81 1.44 28.46
N TYR A 175 -3.40 0.25 28.37
CA TYR A 175 -4.43 -0.19 29.32
C TYR A 175 -3.92 -1.22 30.35
N GLU A 176 -2.80 -1.90 30.08
CA GLU A 176 -2.22 -2.82 31.07
C GLU A 176 -1.23 -2.11 31.97
N PRO A 177 -1.20 -2.46 33.30
CA PRO A 177 -0.37 -1.77 34.32
C PRO A 177 1.14 -1.78 34.03
N LYS A 178 1.63 -2.72 33.23
CA LYS A 178 3.05 -2.81 32.82
C LYS A 178 3.39 -2.00 31.58
N GLY A 179 2.40 -1.43 30.93
CA GLY A 179 2.58 -0.67 29.70
C GLY A 179 3.25 0.68 29.94
N ALA A 180 4.10 1.10 29.04
CA ALA A 180 4.85 2.36 29.17
C ALA A 180 3.95 3.61 29.07
N TRP A 181 2.76 3.47 28.50
CA TRP A 181 1.73 4.54 28.42
C TRP A 181 0.53 4.26 29.34
N TYR A 182 0.69 3.37 30.33
CA TYR A 182 -0.40 3.04 31.25
C TYR A 182 -1.02 4.30 31.90
N GLY A 183 -2.35 4.34 31.86
CA GLY A 183 -3.13 5.45 32.44
C GLY A 183 -3.15 6.74 31.60
N LYS A 184 -2.50 6.73 30.42
CA LYS A 184 -2.62 7.82 29.44
C LYS A 184 -3.72 7.48 28.42
N PRO A 185 -4.30 8.50 27.74
CA PRO A 185 -5.14 8.23 26.56
C PRO A 185 -4.37 7.47 25.48
N ILE A 186 -5.05 6.56 24.75
CA ILE A 186 -4.44 5.74 23.69
C ILE A 186 -3.72 6.59 22.64
N GLU A 187 -4.22 7.80 22.38
CA GLU A 187 -3.62 8.76 21.46
C GLU A 187 -2.28 9.31 21.92
N ALA A 188 -1.95 9.19 23.22
CA ALA A 188 -0.64 9.64 23.70
C ALA A 188 0.48 8.78 23.10
N MET A 189 0.31 7.45 23.09
CA MET A 189 1.26 6.57 22.43
C MET A 189 1.33 6.85 20.92
N ALA A 190 0.18 7.04 20.26
CA ALA A 190 0.15 7.35 18.84
C ALA A 190 0.94 8.63 18.52
N ARG A 191 0.80 9.69 19.33
CA ARG A 191 1.56 10.94 19.14
C ARG A 191 3.06 10.74 19.32
N ASP A 192 3.45 10.08 20.42
CA ASP A 192 4.87 9.84 20.71
C ASP A 192 5.54 9.02 19.60
N VAL A 193 4.85 7.98 19.11
CA VAL A 193 5.31 7.17 17.97
C VAL A 193 5.40 8.04 16.70
N ARG A 194 4.35 8.81 16.37
CA ARG A 194 4.34 9.68 15.21
C ARG A 194 5.47 10.71 15.25
N ASP A 195 5.73 11.33 16.39
CA ASP A 195 6.81 12.30 16.56
C ASP A 195 8.19 11.65 16.35
N GLY A 196 8.38 10.43 16.82
CA GLY A 196 9.59 9.65 16.56
C GLY A 196 9.80 9.40 15.06
N TYR A 197 8.75 9.02 14.34
CA TYR A 197 8.81 8.79 12.90
C TYR A 197 8.97 10.09 12.09
N ASN A 198 8.38 11.21 12.52
CA ASN A 198 8.61 12.51 11.90
C ASN A 198 10.09 12.90 11.97
N ARG A 199 10.72 12.73 13.14
CA ARG A 199 12.14 12.98 13.32
C ARG A 199 13.01 12.03 12.50
N ALA A 200 12.65 10.77 12.38
CA ALA A 200 13.36 9.81 11.52
C ALA A 200 13.23 10.16 10.04
N ALA A 201 12.09 10.73 9.63
CA ALA A 201 11.84 11.15 8.25
C ALA A 201 12.59 12.41 7.83
N GLU A 202 13.26 13.11 8.76
CA GLU A 202 14.19 14.20 8.43
C GLU A 202 15.49 13.70 7.78
N ALA A 203 15.74 12.39 7.81
CA ALA A 203 16.89 11.79 7.15
C ALA A 203 16.84 12.03 5.63
N PRO A 204 18.00 12.37 4.99
CA PRO A 204 18.06 12.62 3.56
C PRO A 204 17.49 11.46 2.74
N GLY A 205 16.65 11.79 1.76
CA GLY A 205 16.06 10.81 0.85
C GLY A 205 14.80 10.10 1.36
N ILE A 206 14.35 10.36 2.59
CA ILE A 206 13.06 9.86 3.06
C ILE A 206 11.94 10.72 2.46
N LYS A 207 11.02 10.07 1.75
CA LYS A 207 9.89 10.72 1.08
C LYS A 207 8.82 11.24 2.07
N GLY A 208 8.71 10.60 3.22
CA GLY A 208 7.76 10.97 4.27
C GLY A 208 7.32 9.81 5.15
N VAL A 209 6.36 10.11 6.01
CA VAL A 209 5.77 9.17 6.96
C VAL A 209 4.44 8.63 6.42
N VAL A 210 4.24 7.31 6.49
CA VAL A 210 2.96 6.65 6.26
C VAL A 210 2.19 6.65 7.58
N PRO A 211 1.04 7.38 7.71
CA PRO A 211 0.43 7.72 8.99
C PRO A 211 -0.56 6.65 9.48
N VAL A 212 -0.11 5.41 9.66
CA VAL A 212 -1.01 4.29 10.05
C VAL A 212 -1.56 4.48 11.45
N GLY A 213 -0.71 4.88 12.41
CA GLY A 213 -1.15 5.10 13.79
C GLY A 213 -2.19 6.23 13.90
N ASP A 214 -2.03 7.29 13.10
CA ASP A 214 -3.01 8.39 13.04
C ASP A 214 -4.34 7.94 12.43
N ALA A 215 -4.31 7.08 11.41
CA ALA A 215 -5.52 6.50 10.83
C ALA A 215 -6.26 5.62 11.85
N TRP A 216 -5.55 4.87 12.70
CA TRP A 216 -6.15 4.11 13.79
C TRP A 216 -6.84 5.02 14.81
N VAL A 217 -6.18 6.08 15.25
CA VAL A 217 -6.77 7.08 16.15
C VAL A 217 -7.99 7.73 15.52
N ARG A 218 -7.93 8.03 14.21
CA ARG A 218 -9.09 8.55 13.47
C ARG A 218 -10.25 7.56 13.47
N ALA A 219 -10.01 6.27 13.22
CA ALA A 219 -11.05 5.24 13.26
C ALA A 219 -11.75 5.17 14.63
N MET A 220 -10.98 5.30 15.71
CA MET A 220 -11.52 5.35 17.08
C MET A 220 -12.35 6.62 17.31
N ARG A 221 -11.83 7.79 16.95
CA ARG A 221 -12.49 9.08 17.15
C ARG A 221 -13.77 9.24 16.35
N THR A 222 -13.84 8.59 15.19
CA THR A 222 -15.05 8.63 14.34
C THR A 222 -16.06 7.53 14.68
N GLY A 223 -15.76 6.69 15.70
CA GLY A 223 -16.65 5.64 16.17
C GLY A 223 -16.70 4.40 15.27
N ILE A 224 -15.76 4.28 14.31
CA ILE A 224 -15.63 3.11 13.44
C ILE A 224 -14.96 1.96 14.19
N ALA A 225 -13.96 2.29 15.02
CA ALA A 225 -13.25 1.31 15.83
C ALA A 225 -13.44 1.58 17.33
N ASP A 226 -13.36 0.51 18.12
CA ASP A 226 -13.36 0.63 19.56
C ASP A 226 -11.98 1.10 20.06
N PRO A 227 -11.90 2.07 20.97
CA PRO A 227 -10.63 2.55 21.50
C PRO A 227 -10.01 1.63 22.54
N ASN A 228 -10.78 0.76 23.22
CA ASN A 228 -10.30 -0.08 24.32
C ASN A 228 -10.81 -1.54 24.18
N PRO A 229 -9.96 -2.47 23.72
CA PRO A 229 -10.42 -3.85 23.54
C PRO A 229 -10.59 -4.63 24.87
N TYR A 230 -10.20 -4.06 26.02
CA TYR A 230 -10.22 -4.76 27.32
C TYR A 230 -11.54 -4.60 28.09
N ASP A 231 -12.37 -3.62 27.76
CA ASP A 231 -13.70 -3.43 28.37
C ASP A 231 -14.86 -3.92 27.49
N GLY A 232 -14.52 -4.59 26.39
CA GLY A 232 -15.45 -5.12 25.39
C GLY A 232 -15.50 -4.24 24.13
N ILE A 233 -16.09 -4.78 23.06
CA ILE A 233 -16.24 -4.05 21.81
C ILE A 233 -17.68 -3.58 21.69
N ASP A 234 -17.88 -2.28 21.62
CA ASP A 234 -19.18 -1.66 21.44
C ASP A 234 -19.89 -2.14 20.16
N ALA A 235 -21.20 -2.27 20.22
CA ALA A 235 -22.01 -2.70 19.09
C ALA A 235 -21.79 -1.79 17.88
N GLY A 236 -21.50 -2.38 16.73
CA GLY A 236 -21.27 -1.68 15.46
C GLY A 236 -19.84 -1.18 15.25
N LYS A 237 -18.97 -1.24 16.26
CA LYS A 237 -17.55 -0.92 16.12
C LYS A 237 -16.73 -2.15 15.75
N VAL A 238 -15.54 -1.95 15.16
CA VAL A 238 -14.57 -3.01 14.92
C VAL A 238 -13.46 -2.97 15.97
N ASN A 239 -12.91 -4.14 16.30
CA ASN A 239 -11.68 -4.21 17.07
C ASN A 239 -10.48 -4.18 16.12
N LEU A 240 -9.62 -3.18 16.22
CA LEU A 240 -8.42 -3.07 15.37
C LEU A 240 -7.28 -3.97 15.85
N TRP A 241 -7.27 -4.40 17.13
CA TRP A 241 -6.26 -5.31 17.67
C TRP A 241 -6.74 -6.76 17.63
N THR A 242 -5.80 -7.68 17.64
CA THR A 242 -6.06 -9.08 17.95
C THR A 242 -6.09 -9.30 19.47
N TYR A 243 -6.22 -10.56 19.89
CA TYR A 243 -6.42 -10.97 21.28
C TYR A 243 -5.35 -10.49 22.28
N ASP A 244 -4.17 -10.13 21.78
CA ASP A 244 -3.02 -9.73 22.62
C ASP A 244 -2.93 -8.20 22.86
N GLY A 245 -3.86 -7.42 22.30
CA GLY A 245 -3.83 -5.96 22.41
C GLY A 245 -2.62 -5.28 21.78
N TYR A 246 -1.80 -6.07 21.06
CA TYR A 246 -0.53 -5.68 20.48
C TYR A 246 -0.57 -5.71 18.95
N HIS A 247 -0.85 -6.89 18.38
CA HIS A 247 -0.92 -7.09 16.95
C HIS A 247 -2.28 -6.65 16.40
N ALA A 248 -2.31 -6.35 15.13
CA ALA A 248 -3.54 -5.95 14.48
C ALA A 248 -4.46 -7.13 14.17
N SER A 249 -5.75 -6.91 14.25
CA SER A 249 -6.77 -7.78 13.68
C SER A 249 -6.79 -7.69 12.14
N THR A 250 -7.67 -8.44 11.51
CA THR A 250 -7.93 -8.30 10.08
C THR A 250 -8.31 -6.87 9.70
N TYR A 251 -9.13 -6.19 10.52
CA TYR A 251 -9.54 -4.80 10.30
C TYR A 251 -8.35 -3.83 10.40
N GLY A 252 -7.49 -4.04 11.39
CA GLY A 252 -6.32 -3.18 11.61
C GLY A 252 -5.28 -3.33 10.47
N TYR A 253 -4.98 -4.56 10.03
CA TYR A 253 -4.08 -4.78 8.90
C TYR A 253 -4.68 -4.30 7.56
N TYR A 254 -5.99 -4.43 7.39
CA TYR A 254 -6.68 -3.89 6.22
C TYR A 254 -6.56 -2.36 6.17
N LEU A 255 -6.78 -1.66 7.29
CA LEU A 255 -6.59 -0.21 7.39
C LEU A 255 -5.13 0.18 7.13
N GLN A 256 -4.16 -0.54 7.70
CA GLN A 256 -2.73 -0.33 7.43
C GLN A 256 -2.42 -0.40 5.93
N ALA A 257 -2.91 -1.45 5.26
CA ALA A 257 -2.67 -1.64 3.83
C ALA A 257 -3.31 -0.53 2.98
N LEU A 258 -4.50 -0.04 3.34
CA LEU A 258 -5.16 1.09 2.66
C LEU A 258 -4.36 2.39 2.79
N VAL A 259 -3.83 2.67 3.98
CA VAL A 259 -3.00 3.88 4.21
C VAL A 259 -1.70 3.78 3.42
N ILE A 260 -1.05 2.60 3.40
CA ILE A 260 0.14 2.37 2.58
C ILE A 260 -0.19 2.52 1.09
N PHE A 261 -1.29 1.91 0.63
CA PHE A 261 -1.73 2.00 -0.76
C PHE A 261 -1.88 3.46 -1.21
N GLY A 262 -2.61 4.26 -0.45
CA GLY A 262 -2.78 5.68 -0.77
C GLY A 262 -1.48 6.48 -0.71
N SER A 263 -0.64 6.25 0.32
CA SER A 263 0.64 6.95 0.50
C SER A 263 1.66 6.65 -0.61
N VAL A 264 1.70 5.41 -1.10
CA VAL A 264 2.65 4.98 -2.14
C VAL A 264 2.17 5.35 -3.53
N THR A 265 0.89 5.11 -3.81
CA THR A 265 0.35 5.22 -5.18
C THR A 265 -0.28 6.58 -5.50
N GLY A 266 -0.57 7.38 -4.48
CA GLY A 266 -1.37 8.61 -4.62
C GLY A 266 -2.84 8.36 -5.01
N LYS A 267 -3.29 7.09 -5.02
CA LYS A 267 -4.67 6.73 -5.34
C LYS A 267 -5.56 6.85 -4.11
N ASP A 268 -6.77 7.36 -4.31
CA ASP A 268 -7.79 7.41 -3.29
C ASP A 268 -8.23 5.99 -2.89
N PRO A 269 -8.07 5.56 -1.63
CA PRO A 269 -8.47 4.23 -1.19
C PRO A 269 -9.96 3.91 -1.42
N ARG A 270 -10.83 4.92 -1.44
CA ARG A 270 -12.27 4.76 -1.69
C ARG A 270 -12.59 4.30 -3.11
N THR A 271 -11.66 4.49 -4.05
CA THR A 271 -11.83 4.02 -5.44
C THR A 271 -11.81 2.50 -5.58
N LEU A 272 -11.31 1.78 -4.57
CA LEU A 272 -11.39 0.32 -4.51
C LEU A 272 -12.86 -0.15 -4.38
N GLY A 273 -13.67 0.65 -3.68
CA GLY A 273 -15.08 0.38 -3.42
C GLY A 273 -15.31 -0.59 -2.26
N PRO A 274 -16.51 -0.56 -1.66
CA PRO A 274 -16.80 -1.32 -0.44
C PRO A 274 -16.85 -2.86 -0.64
N THR A 275 -16.87 -3.30 -1.89
CA THR A 275 -16.90 -4.72 -2.29
C THR A 275 -15.59 -5.15 -2.96
N GLU A 276 -14.47 -4.51 -2.60
CA GLU A 276 -13.17 -4.92 -3.09
C GLU A 276 -12.80 -6.33 -2.59
N CYS A 277 -11.91 -7.00 -3.34
CA CYS A 277 -11.70 -8.44 -3.16
C CYS A 277 -11.13 -8.83 -1.80
N SER A 278 -10.12 -8.10 -1.31
CA SER A 278 -9.41 -8.49 -0.08
C SER A 278 -10.29 -8.40 1.16
N GLY A 279 -11.09 -7.33 1.27
CA GLY A 279 -12.05 -7.19 2.37
C GLY A 279 -13.09 -8.31 2.36
N PHE A 280 -13.66 -8.61 1.19
CA PHE A 280 -14.62 -9.68 1.03
C PHE A 280 -14.03 -11.07 1.39
N GLU A 281 -12.86 -11.40 0.86
CA GLU A 281 -12.19 -12.69 1.09
C GLU A 281 -11.74 -12.88 2.55
N LEU A 282 -11.43 -11.79 3.23
CA LEU A 282 -11.03 -11.78 4.64
C LEU A 282 -12.21 -11.60 5.61
N GLY A 283 -13.45 -11.61 5.11
CA GLY A 283 -14.67 -11.61 5.92
C GLY A 283 -15.12 -10.23 6.41
N LEU A 284 -14.63 -9.13 5.83
CA LEU A 284 -15.16 -7.79 6.11
C LEU A 284 -16.52 -7.64 5.39
N SER A 285 -17.49 -7.06 6.08
CA SER A 285 -18.71 -6.60 5.40
C SER A 285 -18.40 -5.40 4.50
N ALA A 286 -19.22 -5.16 3.48
CA ALA A 286 -19.09 -4.00 2.61
C ALA A 286 -19.12 -2.67 3.40
N ALA A 287 -19.91 -2.60 4.47
CA ALA A 287 -19.98 -1.43 5.35
C ALA A 287 -18.65 -1.21 6.09
N GLN A 288 -18.06 -2.26 6.64
CA GLN A 288 -16.77 -2.19 7.35
C GLN A 288 -15.63 -1.82 6.39
N ALA A 289 -15.55 -2.47 5.22
CA ALA A 289 -14.53 -2.16 4.21
C ALA A 289 -14.65 -0.70 3.75
N GLY A 290 -15.85 -0.23 3.42
CA GLY A 290 -16.09 1.16 3.01
C GLY A 290 -15.78 2.18 4.10
N ALA A 291 -16.12 1.88 5.36
CA ALA A 291 -15.79 2.75 6.49
C ALA A 291 -14.27 2.88 6.70
N LEU A 292 -13.52 1.77 6.63
CA LEU A 292 -12.06 1.80 6.76
C LEU A 292 -11.38 2.48 5.56
N GLN A 293 -11.92 2.34 4.34
CA GLN A 293 -11.46 3.09 3.17
C GLN A 293 -11.66 4.60 3.36
N GLN A 294 -12.80 5.01 3.92
CA GLN A 294 -13.07 6.43 4.24
C GLN A 294 -12.09 6.95 5.30
N VAL A 295 -11.84 6.18 6.36
CA VAL A 295 -10.85 6.55 7.41
C VAL A 295 -9.45 6.75 6.81
N ALA A 296 -9.01 5.81 5.96
CA ALA A 296 -7.71 5.92 5.29
C ALA A 296 -7.63 7.18 4.41
N PHE A 297 -8.68 7.44 3.62
CA PHE A 297 -8.76 8.65 2.80
C PHE A 297 -8.70 9.92 3.65
N ASP A 298 -9.54 10.02 4.70
CA ASP A 298 -9.61 11.20 5.56
C ASP A 298 -8.27 11.48 6.27
N GLN A 299 -7.54 10.43 6.63
CA GLN A 299 -6.21 10.59 7.19
C GLN A 299 -5.22 11.12 6.16
N LEU A 300 -5.19 10.52 4.97
CA LEU A 300 -4.29 10.94 3.90
C LEU A 300 -4.61 12.35 3.38
N ALA A 301 -5.87 12.73 3.34
CA ALA A 301 -6.29 14.10 3.01
C ALA A 301 -5.84 15.11 4.09
N ALA A 302 -5.91 14.75 5.36
CA ALA A 302 -5.40 15.59 6.46
C ALA A 302 -3.88 15.79 6.40
N GLU A 303 -3.14 14.84 5.85
CA GLU A 303 -1.69 14.95 5.57
C GLU A 303 -1.37 15.74 4.28
N GLY A 304 -2.38 16.20 3.55
CA GLY A 304 -2.19 16.86 2.25
C GLY A 304 -1.78 15.92 1.12
N ALA A 305 -1.81 14.62 1.36
CA ALA A 305 -1.45 13.60 0.36
C ALA A 305 -2.57 13.34 -0.67
N MET A 306 -3.79 13.81 -0.39
CA MET A 306 -4.95 13.62 -1.27
C MET A 306 -5.83 14.86 -1.35
N ASN A 307 -6.40 15.10 -2.53
CA ASN A 307 -7.40 16.15 -2.72
C ASN A 307 -8.80 15.66 -2.31
N ALA A 308 -9.56 16.53 -1.67
CA ALA A 308 -10.91 16.23 -1.12
C ALA A 308 -12.01 15.97 -2.17
N ALA A 309 -11.69 15.83 -3.46
CA ALA A 309 -12.69 15.51 -4.47
C ALA A 309 -13.31 14.12 -4.23
N ALA A 310 -14.64 14.06 -4.18
CA ALA A 310 -15.33 12.78 -4.04
C ALA A 310 -14.96 11.83 -5.21
N PRO A 311 -14.68 10.55 -4.97
CA PRO A 311 -14.44 9.59 -6.03
C PRO A 311 -15.70 9.48 -6.91
N LYS A 312 -15.50 9.38 -8.22
CA LYS A 312 -16.63 9.07 -9.13
C LYS A 312 -17.13 7.66 -8.77
N PRO A 313 -18.45 7.46 -8.63
CA PRO A 313 -18.97 6.13 -8.38
C PRO A 313 -18.53 5.19 -9.50
N HIS A 314 -17.83 4.12 -9.12
CA HIS A 314 -17.53 3.04 -10.06
C HIS A 314 -18.80 2.20 -10.25
N ASN A 315 -19.29 2.12 -11.48
CA ASN A 315 -20.24 1.07 -11.87
C ASN A 315 -19.48 -0.26 -11.84
N ASN A 316 -19.58 -0.96 -10.71
CA ASN A 316 -18.82 -2.16 -10.45
C ASN A 316 -19.52 -3.41 -11.03
N PRO A 317 -18.84 -4.26 -11.83
CA PRO A 317 -19.33 -5.61 -12.09
C PRO A 317 -19.47 -6.41 -10.78
N THR A 318 -20.27 -7.46 -10.79
CA THR A 318 -20.50 -8.32 -9.62
C THR A 318 -19.19 -8.80 -9.00
N ILE A 319 -19.13 -8.88 -7.66
CA ILE A 319 -17.95 -9.22 -6.82
C ILE A 319 -17.18 -10.44 -7.37
N ALA A 320 -17.88 -11.50 -7.74
CA ALA A 320 -17.27 -12.75 -8.21
C ALA A 320 -16.41 -12.61 -9.49
N SER A 321 -16.77 -11.71 -10.41
CA SER A 321 -16.02 -11.50 -11.66
C SER A 321 -14.77 -10.65 -11.48
N LYS A 322 -14.73 -9.80 -10.44
CA LYS A 322 -13.56 -8.96 -10.12
C LYS A 322 -12.46 -9.73 -9.39
N CYS A 323 -12.84 -10.60 -8.46
CA CYS A 323 -11.88 -11.31 -7.63
C CYS A 323 -11.20 -12.45 -8.39
N ALA A 324 -11.85 -13.02 -9.42
CA ALA A 324 -11.28 -14.06 -10.28
C ALA A 324 -10.15 -13.55 -11.23
N VAL A 325 -10.09 -12.25 -11.49
CA VAL A 325 -9.08 -11.65 -12.39
C VAL A 325 -7.80 -11.23 -11.64
N ALA A 326 -7.82 -11.23 -10.32
CA ALA A 326 -6.70 -10.83 -9.46
C ALA A 326 -5.78 -12.01 -9.05
N HIS A 327 -5.91 -13.17 -9.72
CA HIS A 327 -5.04 -14.34 -9.56
C HIS A 327 -3.91 -14.36 -10.58
#